data_33848166f7c921070a8a7ad9bbdb0cd3
#
_entry.id   33848166f7c921070a8a7ad9bbdb0cd3
#
_cell.length_a   1.000
_cell.length_b   1.000
_cell.length_c   1.000
_cell.angle_alpha   90.00
_cell.angle_beta   90.00
_cell.angle_gamma   90.00
#
_symmetry.space_group_name_H-M   'P 1'
#
loop_
_entity.id
_entity.type
_entity.pdbx_description
1 polymer ?
#
loop_
_entity_poly.entity_id
_entity_poly.type
_entity_poly.pdbx_seq_one_letter_code
_entity_poly.pdbx_strand_id
1 'polypeptide(L)'
;RPLEDGEGYAVSTKQTGRLLRKKKRTFTAQHVVFSAASLGTQRLLHKFKDSGSLPNLSERLGEQTRTNSEEIPVVYSPTRDDFSQGVAITSSIHPEPNTHVEVVRYGKGSNFMFLLGTSMADGGPWRALRTCLLTIRHPIRQLYSLFPRHAAEHAIVVLVMQSLDNSLTTYLKRGMFGKKMTAKQGSGEPNPDWIPVAHDVARRMADKVDGFAGGSYLDAVNIPLTAHFIGGCPIGDSPETGVIDPYQRIYGHPGLHICDGSAISANLGVNPSFTITAQAERAMAFWPNKGEADPRPPLGSAYQRVAPVQPNHPTVPQSAPGALRLPLTPV
;
A
#
# COMPACT_ATOMS: atom_id res chain seq x y z
N ARG A 1 13.56 -19.99 -6.27
CA ARG A 1 14.54 -20.77 -5.48
C ARG A 1 15.97 -20.40 -5.90
N PRO A 2 16.96 -20.49 -5.03
CA PRO A 2 18.37 -20.41 -5.40
C PRO A 2 18.71 -21.45 -6.49
N LEU A 3 19.70 -21.15 -7.33
CA LEU A 3 20.30 -22.13 -8.24
C LEU A 3 21.25 -23.06 -7.48
N GLU A 4 21.47 -24.25 -8.01
CA GLU A 4 22.29 -25.29 -7.33
C GLU A 4 23.79 -24.92 -7.28
N ASP A 5 24.26 -24.12 -8.24
CA ASP A 5 25.61 -23.54 -8.28
C ASP A 5 25.78 -22.35 -7.31
N GLY A 6 24.73 -21.88 -6.67
CA GLY A 6 24.75 -20.74 -5.77
C GLY A 6 24.82 -19.36 -6.46
N GLU A 7 24.88 -19.31 -7.79
CA GLU A 7 25.08 -18.07 -8.56
C GLU A 7 23.77 -17.47 -9.10
N GLY A 8 22.78 -17.31 -8.24
CA GLY A 8 21.53 -16.67 -8.62
C GLY A 8 20.28 -17.47 -8.31
N TYR A 9 19.20 -17.17 -9.03
CA TYR A 9 17.85 -17.65 -8.72
C TYR A 9 17.11 -18.12 -9.95
N ALA A 10 16.33 -19.19 -9.78
CA ALA A 10 15.29 -19.62 -10.72
C ALA A 10 13.94 -19.04 -10.31
N VAL A 11 13.37 -18.18 -11.16
CA VAL A 11 12.09 -17.51 -10.96
C VAL A 11 11.02 -18.17 -11.82
N SER A 12 10.16 -18.99 -11.20
CA SER A 12 9.05 -19.65 -11.88
C SER A 12 7.82 -18.76 -11.90
N THR A 13 7.30 -18.50 -13.07
CA THR A 13 6.15 -17.65 -13.30
C THR A 13 4.97 -18.42 -13.87
N LYS A 14 3.77 -17.91 -13.67
CA LYS A 14 2.53 -18.47 -14.18
C LYS A 14 1.71 -17.36 -14.85
N GLN A 15 1.26 -17.62 -16.08
CA GLN A 15 0.50 -16.64 -16.85
C GLN A 15 -0.76 -16.20 -16.09
N THR A 16 -0.98 -14.88 -16.00
CA THR A 16 -2.21 -14.25 -15.50
C THR A 16 -3.24 -14.15 -16.64
N GLY A 17 -4.51 -13.85 -16.29
CA GLY A 17 -5.56 -13.59 -17.28
C GLY A 17 -6.16 -14.84 -17.96
N ARG A 18 -5.64 -16.05 -17.72
CA ARG A 18 -6.26 -17.30 -18.17
C ARG A 18 -6.83 -18.09 -16.98
N LEU A 19 -8.05 -18.57 -17.10
CA LEU A 19 -8.67 -19.46 -16.09
C LEU A 19 -8.08 -20.87 -16.17
N LEU A 20 -7.95 -21.43 -17.37
CA LEU A 20 -7.46 -22.77 -17.63
C LEU A 20 -6.14 -22.76 -18.42
N ARG A 21 -5.34 -23.85 -18.30
CA ARG A 21 -4.10 -24.09 -19.05
C ARG A 21 -3.11 -22.91 -19.01
N LYS A 22 -2.85 -22.39 -17.81
CA LYS A 22 -1.89 -21.31 -17.58
C LYS A 22 -0.48 -21.76 -17.96
N LYS A 23 0.15 -21.07 -18.88
CA LYS A 23 1.55 -21.30 -19.25
C LYS A 23 2.45 -20.98 -18.06
N LYS A 24 3.41 -21.88 -17.79
CA LYS A 24 4.48 -21.67 -16.83
C LYS A 24 5.77 -21.33 -17.59
N ARG A 25 6.58 -20.44 -17.04
CA ARG A 25 7.93 -20.14 -17.53
C ARG A 25 8.86 -20.02 -16.33
N THR A 26 10.11 -20.40 -16.51
CA THR A 26 11.17 -20.19 -15.54
C THR A 26 12.24 -19.31 -16.17
N PHE A 27 12.65 -18.29 -15.44
CA PHE A 27 13.74 -17.41 -15.78
C PHE A 27 14.86 -17.62 -14.76
N THR A 28 16.11 -17.44 -15.18
CA THR A 28 17.27 -17.43 -14.29
C THR A 28 17.86 -16.03 -14.26
N ALA A 29 18.32 -15.60 -13.10
CA ALA A 29 18.94 -14.29 -12.92
C ALA A 29 19.87 -14.31 -11.72
N GLN A 30 20.96 -13.55 -11.77
CA GLN A 30 21.85 -13.33 -10.62
C GLN A 30 21.19 -12.49 -9.55
N HIS A 31 20.38 -11.51 -9.96
CA HIS A 31 19.65 -10.61 -9.08
C HIS A 31 18.15 -10.66 -9.35
N VAL A 32 17.34 -10.60 -8.28
CA VAL A 32 15.89 -10.53 -8.36
C VAL A 32 15.40 -9.40 -7.45
N VAL A 33 14.60 -8.49 -8.02
CA VAL A 33 13.97 -7.38 -7.30
C VAL A 33 12.49 -7.69 -7.05
N PHE A 34 12.08 -7.69 -5.80
CA PHE A 34 10.68 -7.77 -5.42
C PHE A 34 10.06 -6.36 -5.46
N SER A 35 9.04 -6.21 -6.31
CA SER A 35 8.28 -4.96 -6.49
C SER A 35 6.81 -5.29 -6.76
N ALA A 36 6.23 -6.18 -5.94
CA ALA A 36 4.86 -6.67 -6.08
C ALA A 36 3.86 -5.91 -5.19
N ALA A 37 4.17 -4.70 -4.80
CA ALA A 37 3.59 -3.90 -3.73
C ALA A 37 3.64 -4.64 -2.37
N SER A 38 3.50 -3.91 -1.26
CA SER A 38 3.72 -4.46 0.08
C SER A 38 2.95 -5.76 0.35
N LEU A 39 1.65 -5.79 0.02
CA LEU A 39 0.83 -6.98 0.19
C LEU A 39 1.32 -8.18 -0.64
N GLY A 40 1.68 -7.93 -1.90
CA GLY A 40 2.17 -8.97 -2.82
C GLY A 40 3.54 -9.49 -2.44
N THR A 41 4.47 -8.60 -2.13
CA THR A 41 5.84 -8.94 -1.71
C THR A 41 5.83 -9.72 -0.41
N GLN A 42 5.15 -9.26 0.64
CA GLN A 42 5.02 -9.99 1.90
C GLN A 42 4.40 -11.38 1.68
N ARG A 43 3.32 -11.49 0.90
CA ARG A 43 2.66 -12.76 0.60
C ARG A 43 3.59 -13.75 -0.10
N LEU A 44 4.42 -13.28 -1.04
CA LEU A 44 5.40 -14.11 -1.72
C LEU A 44 6.50 -14.56 -0.77
N LEU A 45 7.08 -13.65 0.01
CA LEU A 45 8.17 -13.95 0.93
C LEU A 45 7.73 -14.90 2.04
N HIS A 46 6.59 -14.67 2.67
CA HIS A 46 6.02 -15.60 3.64
C HIS A 46 5.82 -17.01 3.05
N LYS A 47 5.30 -17.09 1.81
CA LYS A 47 5.13 -18.36 1.12
C LYS A 47 6.46 -19.04 0.83
N PHE A 48 7.47 -18.29 0.41
CA PHE A 48 8.80 -18.85 0.09
C PHE A 48 9.53 -19.30 1.35
N LYS A 49 9.40 -18.60 2.46
CA LYS A 49 9.89 -19.03 3.78
C LYS A 49 9.22 -20.33 4.20
N ASP A 50 7.90 -20.37 4.15
CA ASP A 50 7.11 -21.55 4.56
C ASP A 50 7.34 -22.80 3.71
N SER A 51 7.60 -22.62 2.41
CA SER A 51 7.90 -23.73 1.48
C SER A 51 9.36 -24.18 1.52
N GLY A 52 10.23 -23.53 2.29
CA GLY A 52 11.67 -23.78 2.30
C GLY A 52 12.40 -23.30 1.03
N SER A 53 11.73 -22.58 0.13
CA SER A 53 12.38 -22.03 -1.08
C SER A 53 13.34 -20.89 -0.76
N LEU A 54 13.09 -20.14 0.30
CA LEU A 54 13.96 -19.10 0.87
C LEU A 54 13.96 -19.26 2.41
N PRO A 55 14.67 -20.26 2.95
CA PRO A 55 14.58 -20.63 4.36
C PRO A 55 15.20 -19.60 5.31
N ASN A 56 16.20 -18.84 4.85
CA ASN A 56 16.98 -17.91 5.67
C ASN A 56 16.40 -16.48 5.70
N LEU A 57 15.13 -16.31 5.31
CA LEU A 57 14.46 -15.01 5.48
C LEU A 57 14.31 -14.66 6.96
N SER A 58 14.62 -13.40 7.29
CA SER A 58 14.53 -12.88 8.67
C SER A 58 13.18 -13.20 9.34
N GLU A 59 13.21 -13.40 10.66
CA GLU A 59 12.00 -13.54 11.49
C GLU A 59 11.20 -12.23 11.62
N ARG A 60 11.82 -11.09 11.25
CA ARG A 60 11.16 -9.77 11.20
C ARG A 60 10.19 -9.61 10.02
N LEU A 61 10.12 -10.61 9.12
CA LEU A 61 9.20 -10.57 7.99
C LEU A 61 7.74 -10.43 8.46
N GLY A 62 7.08 -9.39 7.98
CA GLY A 62 5.72 -9.03 8.32
C GLY A 62 5.60 -8.00 9.45
N GLU A 63 6.68 -7.75 10.21
CA GLU A 63 6.67 -6.70 11.24
C GLU A 63 6.64 -5.31 10.63
N GLN A 64 6.18 -4.33 11.41
CA GLN A 64 6.03 -2.93 10.99
C GLN A 64 5.23 -2.77 9.69
N THR A 65 4.25 -3.64 9.46
CA THR A 65 3.23 -3.42 8.44
C THR A 65 2.35 -2.26 8.87
N ARG A 66 2.13 -1.29 7.99
CA ARG A 66 1.47 -0.02 8.27
C ARG A 66 0.25 0.20 7.36
N THR A 67 -0.69 1.02 7.80
CA THR A 67 -1.97 1.26 7.13
C THR A 67 -2.33 2.74 7.02
N ASN A 68 -1.45 3.64 7.41
CA ASN A 68 -1.74 5.07 7.62
C ASN A 68 -2.90 5.36 8.59
N SER A 69 -3.36 4.38 9.35
CA SER A 69 -4.46 4.54 10.33
C SER A 69 -5.64 5.29 9.72
N GLU A 70 -6.27 4.69 8.72
CA GLU A 70 -7.21 5.38 7.82
C GLU A 70 -8.67 5.17 8.18
N GLU A 71 -9.47 6.18 7.82
CA GLU A 71 -10.93 6.07 7.66
C GLU A 71 -11.34 6.68 6.31
N ILE A 72 -12.32 6.07 5.64
CA ILE A 72 -12.69 6.42 4.25
C ILE A 72 -14.21 6.64 4.15
N PRO A 73 -14.76 7.73 4.72
CA PRO A 73 -16.14 8.10 4.50
C PRO A 73 -16.38 8.60 3.07
N VAL A 74 -17.65 8.58 2.67
CA VAL A 74 -18.09 9.04 1.35
C VAL A 74 -19.13 10.13 1.51
N VAL A 75 -19.04 11.17 0.70
CA VAL A 75 -20.05 12.24 0.61
C VAL A 75 -20.81 12.07 -0.69
N TYR A 76 -22.12 11.91 -0.61
CA TYR A 76 -23.01 11.81 -1.77
C TYR A 76 -23.76 13.13 -1.96
N SER A 77 -23.86 13.59 -3.21
CA SER A 77 -24.64 14.77 -3.59
C SER A 77 -25.53 14.44 -4.78
N PRO A 78 -26.79 14.04 -4.54
CA PRO A 78 -27.71 13.66 -5.61
C PRO A 78 -28.08 14.79 -6.58
N THR A 79 -27.89 16.05 -6.17
CA THR A 79 -28.38 17.27 -6.87
C THR A 79 -27.25 18.07 -7.53
N ARG A 80 -25.99 17.74 -7.25
CA ARG A 80 -24.82 18.48 -7.78
C ARG A 80 -24.30 17.86 -9.07
N ASP A 81 -23.48 18.67 -9.74
CA ASP A 81 -22.81 18.31 -10.97
C ASP A 81 -21.81 17.14 -10.82
N ASP A 82 -21.32 16.69 -11.97
CA ASP A 82 -20.41 15.57 -12.13
C ASP A 82 -19.05 15.81 -11.42
N PHE A 83 -18.84 15.11 -10.31
CA PHE A 83 -17.56 15.11 -9.58
C PHE A 83 -16.49 14.22 -10.23
N SER A 84 -16.84 13.45 -11.25
CA SER A 84 -15.89 12.51 -11.88
C SER A 84 -14.84 13.20 -12.79
N GLN A 85 -14.96 14.52 -12.98
CA GLN A 85 -14.08 15.29 -13.86
C GLN A 85 -12.84 15.79 -13.11
N GLY A 86 -11.69 15.73 -13.77
CA GLY A 86 -10.40 16.22 -13.27
C GLY A 86 -9.51 15.14 -12.67
N VAL A 87 -8.46 15.54 -11.96
CA VAL A 87 -7.50 14.61 -11.32
C VAL A 87 -8.12 13.95 -10.09
N ALA A 88 -7.63 12.76 -9.76
CA ALA A 88 -8.22 11.94 -8.69
C ALA A 88 -8.13 12.61 -7.31
N ILE A 89 -7.02 13.26 -6.99
CA ILE A 89 -6.78 13.95 -5.71
C ILE A 89 -6.37 15.38 -6.01
N THR A 90 -7.09 16.37 -5.43
CA THR A 90 -6.90 17.78 -5.78
C THR A 90 -6.64 18.69 -4.60
N SER A 91 -7.14 18.35 -3.42
CA SER A 91 -7.16 19.24 -2.27
C SER A 91 -6.93 18.47 -1.00
N SER A 92 -6.24 19.08 -0.05
CA SER A 92 -6.03 18.52 1.27
C SER A 92 -6.20 19.57 2.37
N ILE A 93 -6.55 19.12 3.56
CA ILE A 93 -6.61 19.90 4.78
C ILE A 93 -5.99 19.10 5.95
N HIS A 94 -5.50 19.82 6.94
CA HIS A 94 -4.97 19.26 8.18
C HIS A 94 -5.84 19.74 9.36
N PRO A 95 -6.94 19.07 9.69
CA PRO A 95 -7.82 19.51 10.79
C PRO A 95 -7.18 19.31 12.17
N GLU A 96 -6.22 18.41 12.28
CA GLU A 96 -5.42 18.11 13.48
C GLU A 96 -3.95 17.89 13.09
N PRO A 97 -2.97 18.07 14.01
CA PRO A 97 -1.55 18.00 13.68
C PRO A 97 -1.09 16.67 13.06
N ASN A 98 -1.73 15.57 13.41
CA ASN A 98 -1.40 14.22 12.94
C ASN A 98 -2.39 13.67 11.92
N THR A 99 -3.34 14.49 11.45
CA THR A 99 -4.43 14.05 10.57
C THR A 99 -4.43 14.84 9.28
N HIS A 100 -4.35 14.12 8.18
CA HIS A 100 -4.41 14.63 6.81
C HIS A 100 -5.69 14.11 6.13
N VAL A 101 -6.44 15.00 5.54
CA VAL A 101 -7.69 14.70 4.84
C VAL A 101 -7.58 15.13 3.39
N GLU A 102 -7.86 14.21 2.49
CA GLU A 102 -7.89 14.46 1.04
C GLU A 102 -9.24 14.15 0.43
N VAL A 103 -9.55 14.88 -0.62
CA VAL A 103 -10.72 14.62 -1.46
C VAL A 103 -10.29 13.74 -2.62
N VAL A 104 -10.88 12.55 -2.70
CA VAL A 104 -10.63 11.59 -3.77
C VAL A 104 -11.87 11.41 -4.63
N ARG A 105 -11.70 11.51 -5.95
CA ARG A 105 -12.77 11.26 -6.91
C ARG A 105 -12.42 10.14 -7.86
N TYR A 106 -13.44 9.47 -8.33
CA TYR A 106 -13.31 8.38 -9.30
C TYR A 106 -13.79 8.82 -10.66
N GLY A 107 -13.16 8.36 -11.71
CA GLY A 107 -13.59 8.61 -13.08
C GLY A 107 -14.96 7.99 -13.38
N LYS A 108 -15.67 8.56 -14.34
CA LYS A 108 -16.99 8.10 -14.79
C LYS A 108 -17.02 6.59 -15.07
N GLY A 109 -18.02 5.91 -14.53
CA GLY A 109 -18.17 4.46 -14.64
C GLY A 109 -17.47 3.63 -13.55
N SER A 110 -16.66 4.24 -12.68
CA SER A 110 -16.00 3.55 -11.55
C SER A 110 -16.93 3.36 -10.35
N ASN A 111 -18.15 2.91 -10.60
CA ASN A 111 -19.22 2.87 -9.60
C ASN A 111 -19.12 1.71 -8.60
N PHE A 112 -18.37 0.65 -8.94
CA PHE A 112 -18.28 -0.57 -8.13
C PHE A 112 -17.76 -0.33 -6.70
N MET A 113 -16.87 0.63 -6.51
CA MET A 113 -16.29 0.95 -5.21
C MET A 113 -17.35 1.42 -4.19
N PHE A 114 -18.42 2.03 -4.66
CA PHE A 114 -19.49 2.56 -3.81
C PHE A 114 -20.47 1.48 -3.30
N LEU A 115 -20.40 0.23 -3.79
CA LEU A 115 -21.18 -0.90 -3.27
C LEU A 115 -20.85 -1.24 -1.81
N LEU A 116 -19.70 -0.80 -1.30
CA LEU A 116 -19.35 -0.95 0.10
C LEU A 116 -19.98 0.11 1.01
N GLY A 117 -20.68 1.08 0.42
CA GLY A 117 -21.28 2.21 1.13
C GLY A 117 -22.51 1.83 1.97
N THR A 118 -22.62 2.44 3.14
CA THR A 118 -23.78 2.34 4.03
C THR A 118 -23.98 3.65 4.80
N SER A 119 -25.01 3.72 5.63
CA SER A 119 -25.23 4.87 6.53
C SER A 119 -24.08 5.03 7.51
N MET A 120 -23.57 6.24 7.69
CA MET A 120 -22.46 6.55 8.57
C MET A 120 -22.94 6.67 10.02
N ALA A 121 -22.48 5.78 10.90
CA ALA A 121 -22.68 5.84 12.35
C ALA A 121 -21.33 6.08 13.05
N ASP A 122 -21.33 6.97 14.03
CA ASP A 122 -20.16 7.24 14.86
C ASP A 122 -19.68 5.98 15.62
N GLY A 123 -18.40 5.92 15.99
CA GLY A 123 -17.82 4.83 16.75
C GLY A 123 -18.50 4.55 18.10
N GLY A 124 -18.08 3.47 18.78
CA GLY A 124 -18.58 3.06 20.08
C GLY A 124 -19.57 1.89 20.05
N PRO A 125 -20.14 1.54 21.21
CA PRO A 125 -20.94 0.33 21.36
C PRO A 125 -22.17 0.33 20.43
N TRP A 126 -22.54 -0.85 19.94
CA TRP A 126 -23.70 -1.07 19.07
C TRP A 126 -23.65 -0.32 17.73
N ARG A 127 -22.43 0.00 17.20
CA ARG A 127 -22.27 0.73 15.92
C ARG A 127 -23.05 0.04 14.79
N ALA A 128 -23.01 -1.28 14.69
CA ALA A 128 -23.76 -2.05 13.70
C ALA A 128 -25.27 -1.84 13.82
N LEU A 129 -25.82 -1.86 15.04
CA LEU A 129 -27.26 -1.62 15.25
C LEU A 129 -27.63 -0.18 14.89
N ARG A 130 -26.81 0.81 15.28
CA ARG A 130 -27.04 2.22 14.92
C ARG A 130 -26.99 2.43 13.42
N THR A 131 -26.04 1.80 12.72
CA THR A 131 -25.96 1.82 11.25
C THR A 131 -27.23 1.24 10.64
N CYS A 132 -27.71 0.09 11.15
CA CYS A 132 -28.94 -0.54 10.69
C CYS A 132 -30.18 0.38 10.88
N LEU A 133 -30.33 0.97 12.07
CA LEU A 133 -31.42 1.90 12.36
C LEU A 133 -31.39 3.16 11.45
N LEU A 134 -30.20 3.73 11.23
CA LEU A 134 -30.01 4.85 10.30
C LEU A 134 -30.37 4.47 8.87
N THR A 135 -30.00 3.27 8.45
CA THR A 135 -30.34 2.74 7.11
C THR A 135 -31.85 2.58 6.93
N ILE A 136 -32.54 2.04 7.94
CA ILE A 136 -34.01 1.92 7.94
C ILE A 136 -34.68 3.29 7.94
N ARG A 137 -34.15 4.25 8.70
CA ARG A 137 -34.67 5.62 8.78
C ARG A 137 -34.48 6.40 7.47
N HIS A 138 -33.45 6.10 6.70
CA HIS A 138 -33.09 6.80 5.47
C HIS A 138 -32.95 5.85 4.27
N PRO A 139 -33.99 5.11 3.87
CA PRO A 139 -33.88 4.04 2.87
C PRO A 139 -33.45 4.58 1.50
N ILE A 140 -33.86 5.80 1.13
CA ILE A 140 -33.47 6.43 -0.14
C ILE A 140 -31.95 6.62 -0.21
N ARG A 141 -31.30 7.05 0.88
CA ARG A 141 -29.83 7.20 0.94
C ARG A 141 -29.13 5.86 0.73
N GLN A 142 -29.68 4.78 1.28
CA GLN A 142 -29.14 3.43 1.08
C GLN A 142 -29.27 2.94 -0.36
N LEU A 143 -30.33 3.34 -1.07
CA LEU A 143 -30.50 2.99 -2.49
C LEU A 143 -29.38 3.57 -3.37
N TYR A 144 -28.82 4.74 -3.05
CA TYR A 144 -27.66 5.28 -3.75
C TYR A 144 -26.42 4.39 -3.64
N SER A 145 -26.23 3.71 -2.50
CA SER A 145 -25.12 2.76 -2.31
C SER A 145 -25.38 1.41 -2.98
N LEU A 146 -26.61 0.89 -2.91
CA LEU A 146 -26.98 -0.40 -3.48
C LEU A 146 -27.12 -0.39 -5.02
N PHE A 147 -27.52 0.77 -5.57
CA PHE A 147 -27.66 0.95 -7.02
C PHE A 147 -26.76 2.09 -7.50
N PRO A 148 -25.43 1.89 -7.49
CA PRO A 148 -24.46 2.96 -7.71
C PRO A 148 -24.34 3.39 -9.18
N ARG A 149 -25.47 3.44 -9.92
CA ARG A 149 -25.47 4.09 -11.24
C ARG A 149 -25.07 5.54 -11.04
N HIS A 150 -24.06 5.99 -11.72
CA HIS A 150 -23.54 7.36 -11.58
C HIS A 150 -23.00 7.73 -10.19
N ALA A 151 -22.68 6.75 -9.33
CA ALA A 151 -22.12 7.07 -8.01
C ALA A 151 -20.79 7.83 -8.11
N ALA A 152 -19.97 7.53 -9.11
CA ALA A 152 -18.71 8.25 -9.33
C ALA A 152 -18.94 9.72 -9.74
N GLU A 153 -20.06 10.02 -10.39
CA GLU A 153 -20.43 11.37 -10.77
C GLU A 153 -21.01 12.17 -9.59
N HIS A 154 -21.65 11.49 -8.64
CA HIS A 154 -22.39 12.14 -7.55
C HIS A 154 -21.79 11.85 -6.15
N ALA A 155 -20.56 11.36 -6.07
CA ALA A 155 -19.94 11.08 -4.80
C ALA A 155 -18.48 11.53 -4.75
N ILE A 156 -18.06 11.94 -3.56
CA ILE A 156 -16.70 12.31 -3.23
C ILE A 156 -16.26 11.37 -2.10
N VAL A 157 -15.14 10.71 -2.27
CA VAL A 157 -14.50 9.92 -1.21
C VAL A 157 -13.62 10.85 -0.38
N VAL A 158 -13.73 10.77 0.92
CA VAL A 158 -12.92 11.52 1.88
C VAL A 158 -11.89 10.55 2.45
N LEU A 159 -10.64 10.70 2.05
CA LEU A 159 -9.54 9.87 2.54
C LEU A 159 -8.91 10.57 3.74
N VAL A 160 -9.01 9.94 4.90
CA VAL A 160 -8.45 10.45 6.16
C VAL A 160 -7.31 9.56 6.59
N MET A 161 -6.13 10.13 6.79
CA MET A 161 -4.88 9.44 7.13
C MET A 161 -4.26 10.05 8.37
N GLN A 162 -3.66 9.21 9.22
CA GLN A 162 -2.98 9.65 10.44
C GLN A 162 -1.56 9.12 10.53
N SER A 163 -0.63 9.97 11.01
CA SER A 163 0.78 9.63 11.24
C SER A 163 1.02 9.00 12.62
N LEU A 164 0.13 8.10 13.04
CA LEU A 164 0.25 7.40 14.33
C LEU A 164 1.37 6.35 14.28
N ASP A 165 2.14 6.21 15.37
CA ASP A 165 3.15 5.15 15.46
C ASP A 165 2.54 3.83 15.95
N ASN A 166 1.74 3.21 15.10
CA ASN A 166 1.14 1.90 15.31
C ASN A 166 1.41 0.99 14.13
N SER A 167 1.39 -0.30 14.33
CA SER A 167 1.66 -1.27 13.28
C SER A 167 0.86 -2.56 13.42
N LEU A 168 0.87 -3.32 12.33
CA LEU A 168 0.43 -4.71 12.29
C LEU A 168 1.65 -5.61 12.08
N THR A 169 1.51 -6.88 12.43
CA THR A 169 2.44 -7.94 12.04
C THR A 169 1.70 -8.95 11.20
N THR A 170 2.15 -9.15 9.95
CA THR A 170 1.58 -10.17 9.08
C THR A 170 2.25 -11.53 9.30
N TYR A 171 1.50 -12.59 9.11
CA TYR A 171 1.99 -13.97 9.22
C TYR A 171 1.10 -14.94 8.44
N LEU A 172 1.55 -16.18 8.25
CA LEU A 172 0.73 -17.23 7.66
C LEU A 172 -0.06 -17.97 8.74
N LYS A 173 -1.37 -18.00 8.58
CA LYS A 173 -2.30 -18.80 9.41
C LYS A 173 -2.84 -19.97 8.60
N ARG A 174 -2.84 -21.17 9.19
CA ARG A 174 -3.47 -22.36 8.60
C ARG A 174 -4.99 -22.21 8.64
N GLY A 175 -5.63 -22.35 7.50
CA GLY A 175 -7.08 -22.37 7.33
C GLY A 175 -7.54 -23.66 6.65
N MET A 176 -8.83 -23.81 6.46
CA MET A 176 -9.45 -25.00 5.85
C MET A 176 -8.92 -25.28 4.41
N PHE A 177 -8.60 -24.22 3.64
CA PHE A 177 -8.12 -24.33 2.25
C PHE A 177 -6.63 -24.00 2.12
N GLY A 178 -5.81 -24.31 3.14
CA GLY A 178 -4.39 -24.04 3.15
C GLY A 178 -4.01 -22.81 3.98
N LYS A 179 -2.72 -22.43 3.90
CA LYS A 179 -2.21 -21.26 4.65
C LYS A 179 -2.57 -19.96 3.94
N LYS A 180 -3.05 -18.97 4.70
CA LYS A 180 -3.35 -17.62 4.21
C LYS A 180 -2.61 -16.59 5.06
N MET A 181 -2.13 -15.54 4.41
CA MET A 181 -1.57 -14.40 5.12
C MET A 181 -2.68 -13.67 5.86
N THR A 182 -2.46 -13.37 7.12
CA THR A 182 -3.31 -12.60 8.02
C THR A 182 -2.45 -11.64 8.83
N ALA A 183 -3.05 -10.81 9.64
CA ALA A 183 -2.36 -9.85 10.50
C ALA A 183 -2.82 -9.99 11.96
N LYS A 184 -1.95 -9.56 12.86
CA LYS A 184 -2.23 -9.32 14.28
C LYS A 184 -1.71 -7.94 14.65
N GLN A 185 -2.09 -7.44 15.83
CA GLN A 185 -1.51 -6.21 16.38
C GLN A 185 0.02 -6.33 16.43
N GLY A 186 0.69 -5.29 15.97
CA GLY A 186 2.14 -5.11 16.07
C GLY A 186 2.52 -4.20 17.24
N SER A 187 3.38 -3.23 16.99
CA SER A 187 3.77 -2.20 17.99
C SER A 187 2.78 -1.03 18.02
N GLY A 188 2.77 -0.31 19.13
CA GLY A 188 1.92 0.86 19.34
C GLY A 188 0.46 0.52 19.65
N GLU A 189 -0.36 1.55 19.76
CA GLU A 189 -1.79 1.43 19.97
C GLU A 189 -2.48 0.75 18.78
N PRO A 190 -3.64 0.10 18.99
CA PRO A 190 -4.42 -0.44 17.88
C PRO A 190 -4.75 0.61 16.82
N ASN A 191 -4.90 0.18 15.56
CA ASN A 191 -5.46 1.05 14.55
C ASN A 191 -6.84 1.54 15.00
N PRO A 192 -7.14 2.84 14.88
CA PRO A 192 -8.45 3.36 15.25
C PRO A 192 -9.53 2.68 14.37
N ASP A 193 -10.60 2.23 14.98
CA ASP A 193 -11.79 1.73 14.32
C ASP A 193 -12.79 2.85 13.99
N TRP A 194 -12.51 4.06 14.47
CA TRP A 194 -13.25 5.28 14.22
C TRP A 194 -12.38 6.51 14.46
N ILE A 195 -12.44 7.45 13.52
CA ILE A 195 -11.73 8.73 13.57
C ILE A 195 -12.77 9.86 13.63
N PRO A 196 -13.04 10.46 14.80
CA PRO A 196 -14.11 11.47 14.95
C PRO A 196 -14.05 12.62 13.95
N VAL A 197 -12.85 13.16 13.70
CA VAL A 197 -12.65 14.26 12.78
C VAL A 197 -12.95 13.88 11.32
N ALA A 198 -12.80 12.61 10.94
CA ALA A 198 -13.19 12.13 9.62
C ALA A 198 -14.68 12.27 9.38
N HIS A 199 -15.48 11.91 10.39
CA HIS A 199 -16.92 12.03 10.36
C HIS A 199 -17.40 13.48 10.38
N ASP A 200 -16.76 14.37 11.16
CA ASP A 200 -17.08 15.78 11.20
C ASP A 200 -16.81 16.44 9.83
N VAL A 201 -15.64 16.20 9.24
CA VAL A 201 -15.32 16.71 7.90
C VAL A 201 -16.30 16.20 6.86
N ALA A 202 -16.62 14.90 6.86
CA ALA A 202 -17.56 14.34 5.89
C ALA A 202 -18.97 14.95 6.01
N ARG A 203 -19.47 15.19 7.23
CA ARG A 203 -20.76 15.87 7.46
C ARG A 203 -20.74 17.31 6.96
N ARG A 204 -19.71 18.08 7.32
CA ARG A 204 -19.56 19.47 6.85
C ARG A 204 -19.45 19.57 5.33
N MET A 205 -18.76 18.62 4.71
CA MET A 205 -18.70 18.55 3.24
C MET A 205 -20.10 18.22 2.66
N ALA A 206 -20.80 17.26 3.26
CA ALA A 206 -22.15 16.90 2.83
C ALA A 206 -23.13 18.09 2.87
N ASP A 207 -23.08 18.88 3.94
CA ASP A 207 -23.89 20.10 4.08
C ASP A 207 -23.59 21.14 2.97
N LYS A 208 -22.31 21.27 2.58
CA LYS A 208 -21.90 22.22 1.52
C LYS A 208 -22.33 21.82 0.11
N VAL A 209 -22.56 20.52 -0.12
CA VAL A 209 -22.96 19.99 -1.44
C VAL A 209 -24.43 19.55 -1.47
N ASP A 210 -25.24 19.97 -0.50
CA ASP A 210 -26.67 19.61 -0.35
C ASP A 210 -26.88 18.09 -0.39
N GLY A 211 -25.99 17.36 0.31
CA GLY A 211 -25.86 15.92 0.22
C GLY A 211 -25.96 15.20 1.57
N PHE A 212 -25.37 14.03 1.64
CA PHE A 212 -25.29 13.26 2.88
C PHE A 212 -23.97 12.49 2.98
N ALA A 213 -23.47 12.29 4.21
CA ALA A 213 -22.31 11.48 4.47
C ALA A 213 -22.69 9.99 4.64
N GLY A 214 -21.88 9.10 4.08
CA GLY A 214 -21.94 7.65 4.20
C GLY A 214 -20.63 7.08 4.74
N GLY A 215 -20.71 5.92 5.38
CA GLY A 215 -19.58 5.11 5.78
C GLY A 215 -19.50 3.82 4.96
N SER A 216 -18.69 2.86 5.41
CA SER A 216 -18.61 1.53 4.82
C SER A 216 -19.29 0.46 5.70
N TYR A 217 -19.65 -0.68 5.11
CA TYR A 217 -20.12 -1.84 5.90
C TYR A 217 -19.04 -2.36 6.87
N LEU A 218 -17.76 -2.14 6.55
CA LEU A 218 -16.65 -2.52 7.43
C LEU A 218 -16.61 -1.65 8.69
N ASP A 219 -16.86 -0.34 8.55
CA ASP A 219 -16.94 0.59 9.67
C ASP A 219 -18.06 0.19 10.64
N ALA A 220 -19.20 -0.28 10.10
CA ALA A 220 -20.34 -0.71 10.90
C ALA A 220 -19.99 -1.87 11.86
N VAL A 221 -18.99 -2.67 11.52
CA VAL A 221 -18.49 -3.80 12.33
C VAL A 221 -17.11 -3.52 12.94
N ASN A 222 -16.70 -2.26 13.02
CA ASN A 222 -15.42 -1.79 13.59
C ASN A 222 -14.18 -2.45 12.93
N ILE A 223 -14.22 -2.64 11.62
CA ILE A 223 -13.09 -3.11 10.83
C ILE A 223 -12.51 -1.93 10.06
N PRO A 224 -11.30 -1.45 10.42
CA PRO A 224 -10.65 -0.35 9.71
C PRO A 224 -10.41 -0.69 8.23
N LEU A 225 -10.69 0.26 7.36
CA LEU A 225 -10.39 0.18 5.93
C LEU A 225 -9.16 1.03 5.63
N THR A 226 -8.27 0.54 4.77
CA THR A 226 -7.10 1.31 4.32
C THR A 226 -6.95 1.25 2.81
N ALA A 227 -6.53 2.35 2.22
CA ALA A 227 -6.04 2.42 0.84
C ALA A 227 -4.52 2.19 0.75
N HIS A 228 -3.80 2.28 1.88
CA HIS A 228 -2.35 2.26 1.94
C HIS A 228 -1.83 1.13 2.83
N PHE A 229 -1.56 -0.02 2.21
CA PHE A 229 -0.91 -1.15 2.88
C PHE A 229 0.58 -1.13 2.55
N ILE A 230 1.43 -0.73 3.52
CA ILE A 230 2.88 -0.55 3.39
C ILE A 230 3.63 -1.26 4.51
N GLY A 231 4.97 -1.28 4.47
CA GLY A 231 5.81 -1.95 5.47
C GLY A 231 5.81 -3.47 5.35
N GLY A 232 6.26 -4.14 6.40
CA GLY A 232 6.35 -5.59 6.51
C GLY A 232 7.69 -6.19 6.10
N CYS A 233 8.59 -5.38 5.53
CA CYS A 233 9.98 -5.74 5.30
C CYS A 233 10.90 -4.62 5.81
N PRO A 234 10.99 -4.44 7.14
CA PRO A 234 11.74 -3.32 7.71
C PRO A 234 13.22 -3.36 7.37
N ILE A 235 13.79 -2.16 7.18
CA ILE A 235 15.23 -1.97 7.10
C ILE A 235 15.81 -2.11 8.51
N GLY A 236 16.92 -2.83 8.65
CA GLY A 236 17.65 -2.98 9.90
C GLY A 236 19.14 -3.17 9.65
N ASP A 237 19.93 -3.12 10.72
CA ASP A 237 21.39 -3.30 10.66
C ASP A 237 21.81 -4.77 10.59
N SER A 238 20.88 -5.67 10.90
CA SER A 238 21.11 -7.11 10.90
C SER A 238 19.81 -7.89 10.65
N PRO A 239 19.85 -9.20 10.36
CA PRO A 239 18.66 -10.03 10.19
C PRO A 239 17.78 -10.13 11.45
N GLU A 240 18.33 -9.84 12.63
CA GLU A 240 17.60 -9.77 13.91
C GLU A 240 16.79 -8.48 14.05
N THR A 241 17.15 -7.43 13.33
CA THR A 241 16.48 -6.11 13.42
C THR A 241 15.70 -5.74 12.17
N GLY A 242 15.97 -6.35 11.02
CA GLY A 242 15.28 -6.08 9.77
C GLY A 242 15.19 -7.26 8.82
N VAL A 243 14.46 -7.10 7.75
CA VAL A 243 14.36 -8.06 6.63
C VAL A 243 15.37 -7.71 5.55
N ILE A 244 15.64 -6.44 5.39
CA ILE A 244 16.55 -5.86 4.40
C ILE A 244 17.55 -4.94 5.06
N ASP A 245 18.71 -4.82 4.44
CA ASP A 245 19.73 -3.86 4.82
C ASP A 245 19.40 -2.43 4.32
N PRO A 246 20.17 -1.40 4.71
CA PRO A 246 19.97 -0.02 4.25
C PRO A 246 20.10 0.20 2.74
N TYR A 247 20.59 -0.79 1.99
CA TYR A 247 20.64 -0.79 0.52
C TYR A 247 19.55 -1.67 -0.11
N GLN A 248 18.54 -2.04 0.68
CA GLN A 248 17.37 -2.83 0.27
C GLN A 248 17.70 -4.25 -0.23
N ARG A 249 18.82 -4.84 0.23
CA ARG A 249 19.21 -6.25 0.00
C ARG A 249 18.60 -7.13 1.08
N ILE A 250 18.06 -8.29 0.71
CA ILE A 250 17.44 -9.23 1.65
C ILE A 250 18.51 -9.99 2.42
N TYR A 251 18.45 -9.96 3.74
CA TYR A 251 19.32 -10.76 4.60
C TYR A 251 19.15 -12.26 4.36
N GLY A 252 20.26 -13.00 4.41
CA GLY A 252 20.29 -14.45 4.21
C GLY A 252 20.12 -14.93 2.76
N HIS A 253 19.91 -13.99 1.81
CA HIS A 253 19.71 -14.31 0.40
C HIS A 253 20.40 -13.29 -0.52
N PRO A 254 21.74 -13.36 -0.69
CA PRO A 254 22.47 -12.45 -1.59
C PRO A 254 21.88 -12.45 -3.00
N GLY A 255 21.78 -11.27 -3.61
CA GLY A 255 21.18 -11.10 -4.94
C GLY A 255 19.67 -10.89 -4.92
N LEU A 256 18.97 -11.00 -3.77
CA LEU A 256 17.58 -10.61 -3.64
C LEU A 256 17.43 -9.20 -3.06
N HIS A 257 16.49 -8.45 -3.59
CA HIS A 257 16.25 -7.05 -3.23
C HIS A 257 14.75 -6.75 -3.11
N ILE A 258 14.41 -5.71 -2.33
CA ILE A 258 13.03 -5.21 -2.20
C ILE A 258 13.02 -3.72 -2.55
N CYS A 259 12.26 -3.36 -3.60
CA CYS A 259 12.12 -1.97 -4.06
C CYS A 259 10.65 -1.63 -4.25
N ASP A 260 9.87 -1.69 -3.17
CA ASP A 260 8.45 -1.31 -3.15
C ASP A 260 8.02 -0.83 -1.76
N GLY A 261 6.73 -0.60 -1.58
CA GLY A 261 6.15 -0.10 -0.34
C GLY A 261 6.36 -1.00 0.88
N SER A 262 6.81 -2.25 0.72
CA SER A 262 7.10 -3.12 1.87
C SER A 262 8.33 -2.67 2.68
N ALA A 263 9.19 -1.84 2.10
CA ALA A 263 10.33 -1.24 2.79
C ALA A 263 9.97 0.01 3.62
N ILE A 264 8.74 0.51 3.53
CA ILE A 264 8.28 1.71 4.26
C ILE A 264 7.74 1.32 5.63
N SER A 265 8.52 1.53 6.68
CA SER A 265 8.22 1.06 8.04
C SER A 265 7.50 2.08 8.94
N ALA A 266 6.95 3.16 8.37
CA ALA A 266 6.25 4.21 9.11
C ALA A 266 4.88 4.52 8.51
N ASN A 267 3.92 4.93 9.35
CA ASN A 267 2.70 5.61 8.89
C ASN A 267 3.08 7.03 8.48
N LEU A 268 2.97 7.31 7.19
CA LEU A 268 3.37 8.61 6.63
C LEU A 268 2.32 9.68 6.88
N GLY A 269 1.06 9.30 7.12
CA GLY A 269 -0.06 10.22 7.21
C GLY A 269 -0.39 10.92 5.89
N VAL A 270 0.19 10.45 4.79
CA VAL A 270 0.01 10.94 3.40
C VAL A 270 0.11 9.80 2.41
N ASN A 271 -0.22 10.05 1.15
CA ASN A 271 -0.04 9.08 0.07
C ASN A 271 1.42 8.62 -0.05
N PRO A 272 1.72 7.31 -0.05
CA PRO A 272 3.08 6.81 0.08
C PRO A 272 3.87 6.75 -1.24
N SER A 273 3.25 7.00 -2.39
CA SER A 273 3.86 6.78 -3.70
C SER A 273 5.18 7.52 -3.89
N PHE A 274 5.27 8.76 -3.42
CA PHE A 274 6.49 9.57 -3.52
C PHE A 274 7.63 8.98 -2.68
N THR A 275 7.34 8.58 -1.44
CA THR A 275 8.31 7.95 -0.54
C THR A 275 8.77 6.60 -1.08
N ILE A 276 7.85 5.79 -1.62
CA ILE A 276 8.18 4.50 -2.26
C ILE A 276 9.13 4.71 -3.44
N THR A 277 8.81 5.68 -4.32
CA THR A 277 9.63 6.01 -5.47
C THR A 277 11.02 6.50 -5.03
N ALA A 278 11.09 7.43 -4.10
CA ALA A 278 12.36 7.96 -3.59
C ALA A 278 13.25 6.87 -2.99
N GLN A 279 12.68 5.92 -2.24
CA GLN A 279 13.46 4.79 -1.72
C GLN A 279 13.91 3.82 -2.82
N ALA A 280 13.07 3.54 -3.82
CA ALA A 280 13.42 2.69 -4.94
C ALA A 280 14.53 3.33 -5.79
N GLU A 281 14.41 4.61 -6.11
CA GLU A 281 15.45 5.39 -6.82
C GLU A 281 16.76 5.40 -6.03
N ARG A 282 16.70 5.61 -4.71
CA ARG A 282 17.88 5.53 -3.86
C ARG A 282 18.55 4.16 -3.92
N ALA A 283 17.80 3.08 -3.89
CA ALA A 283 18.36 1.73 -3.98
C ALA A 283 19.05 1.51 -5.34
N MET A 284 18.42 1.97 -6.43
CA MET A 284 18.98 1.86 -7.77
C MET A 284 20.19 2.75 -7.98
N ALA A 285 20.24 3.92 -7.32
CA ALA A 285 21.39 4.83 -7.41
C ALA A 285 22.71 4.22 -6.90
N PHE A 286 22.66 3.17 -6.08
CA PHE A 286 23.86 2.46 -5.60
C PHE A 286 24.13 1.17 -6.37
N TRP A 287 23.35 0.88 -7.40
CA TRP A 287 23.53 -0.34 -8.18
C TRP A 287 24.73 -0.21 -9.11
N PRO A 288 25.65 -1.19 -9.14
CA PRO A 288 26.80 -1.13 -10.02
C PRO A 288 26.39 -1.22 -11.49
N ASN A 289 27.12 -0.57 -12.38
CA ASN A 289 26.99 -0.82 -13.80
C ASN A 289 27.46 -2.26 -14.12
N LYS A 290 26.98 -2.80 -15.22
CA LYS A 290 27.35 -4.16 -15.65
C LYS A 290 28.88 -4.31 -15.82
N GLY A 291 29.46 -5.23 -15.05
CA GLY A 291 30.89 -5.52 -15.06
C GLY A 291 31.73 -4.67 -14.10
N GLU A 292 31.13 -3.74 -13.37
CA GLU A 292 31.79 -2.97 -12.34
C GLU A 292 31.64 -3.63 -10.97
N ALA A 293 32.57 -3.34 -10.06
CA ALA A 293 32.50 -3.80 -8.66
C ALA A 293 31.32 -3.13 -7.95
N ASP A 294 30.67 -3.87 -7.06
CA ASP A 294 29.60 -3.32 -6.20
C ASP A 294 30.20 -2.36 -5.16
N PRO A 295 29.86 -1.05 -5.17
CA PRO A 295 30.41 -0.10 -4.22
C PRO A 295 29.80 -0.22 -2.82
N ARG A 296 28.71 -0.97 -2.67
CA ARG A 296 28.04 -1.17 -1.39
C ARG A 296 28.89 -2.10 -0.51
N PRO A 297 28.97 -1.85 0.80
CA PRO A 297 29.68 -2.75 1.71
C PRO A 297 29.04 -4.15 1.69
N PRO A 298 29.77 -5.21 2.12
CA PRO A 298 29.20 -6.56 2.21
C PRO A 298 27.87 -6.58 2.98
N LEU A 299 26.95 -7.46 2.57
CA LEU A 299 25.67 -7.63 3.25
C LEU A 299 25.87 -7.98 4.74
N GLY A 300 25.22 -7.25 5.64
CA GLY A 300 25.39 -7.41 7.09
C GLY A 300 26.52 -6.58 7.71
N SER A 301 27.25 -5.81 6.91
CA SER A 301 28.20 -4.81 7.43
C SER A 301 27.47 -3.58 7.95
N ALA A 302 28.12 -2.84 8.86
CA ALA A 302 27.64 -1.56 9.34
C ALA A 302 27.35 -0.59 8.18
N TYR A 303 26.32 0.23 8.33
CA TYR A 303 25.95 1.22 7.31
C TYR A 303 27.12 2.16 7.00
N GLN A 304 27.37 2.37 5.73
CA GLN A 304 28.32 3.37 5.22
C GLN A 304 27.63 4.23 4.19
N ARG A 305 27.93 5.54 4.21
CA ARG A 305 27.45 6.40 3.14
C ARG A 305 28.23 6.13 1.86
N VAL A 306 27.56 5.60 0.85
CA VAL A 306 28.12 5.30 -0.47
C VAL A 306 27.71 6.42 -1.43
N ALA A 307 28.62 6.82 -2.32
CA ALA A 307 28.29 7.74 -3.39
C ALA A 307 27.41 7.04 -4.46
N PRO A 308 26.45 7.73 -5.08
CA PRO A 308 25.70 7.20 -6.20
C PRO A 308 26.61 6.77 -7.36
N VAL A 309 26.30 5.63 -7.98
CA VAL A 309 26.97 5.15 -9.17
C VAL A 309 26.46 5.97 -10.38
N GLN A 310 27.38 6.54 -11.14
CA GLN A 310 27.01 7.24 -12.36
C GLN A 310 26.65 6.21 -13.45
N PRO A 311 25.44 6.25 -14.02
CA PRO A 311 25.04 5.31 -15.05
C PRO A 311 25.84 5.55 -16.35
N ASN A 312 26.29 4.48 -17.01
CA ASN A 312 27.05 4.57 -18.25
C ASN A 312 26.23 5.15 -19.41
N HIS A 313 24.90 5.01 -19.34
CA HIS A 313 23.96 5.51 -20.37
C HIS A 313 22.78 6.21 -19.69
N PRO A 314 22.97 7.45 -19.16
CA PRO A 314 21.95 8.14 -18.37
C PRO A 314 20.77 8.67 -19.20
N THR A 315 20.86 8.62 -20.53
CA THR A 315 19.83 9.18 -21.40
C THR A 315 18.63 8.25 -21.53
N VAL A 316 17.47 8.74 -21.12
CA VAL A 316 16.19 8.13 -21.49
C VAL A 316 16.02 8.28 -23.01
N PRO A 317 15.72 7.20 -23.77
CA PRO A 317 15.48 7.31 -25.20
C PRO A 317 14.42 8.38 -25.52
N GLN A 318 14.66 9.22 -26.52
CA GLN A 318 13.72 10.29 -26.87
C GLN A 318 12.32 9.79 -27.26
N SER A 319 12.23 8.54 -27.68
CA SER A 319 11.00 7.84 -28.01
C SER A 319 10.29 7.24 -26.79
N ALA A 320 10.89 7.27 -25.60
CA ALA A 320 10.26 6.71 -24.41
C ALA A 320 9.07 7.58 -23.98
N PRO A 321 7.91 6.96 -23.66
CA PRO A 321 6.79 7.69 -23.08
C PRO A 321 7.23 8.40 -21.79
N GLY A 322 6.96 9.71 -21.67
CA GLY A 322 7.32 10.51 -20.50
C GLY A 322 8.79 10.90 -20.41
N ALA A 323 9.58 10.75 -21.46
CA ALA A 323 10.95 11.27 -21.51
C ALA A 323 10.95 12.78 -21.22
N LEU A 324 11.42 13.17 -20.05
CA LEU A 324 11.65 14.58 -19.70
C LEU A 324 12.90 15.03 -20.43
N ARG A 325 12.78 15.99 -21.33
CA ARG A 325 13.91 16.60 -22.08
C ARG A 325 14.69 17.60 -21.21
N LEU A 326 14.78 17.35 -19.91
CA LEU A 326 15.53 18.19 -18.99
C LEU A 326 16.98 17.72 -18.96
N PRO A 327 17.96 18.64 -19.06
CA PRO A 327 19.35 18.29 -18.82
C PRO A 327 19.46 17.80 -17.37
N LEU A 328 19.93 16.58 -17.17
CA LEU A 328 20.28 16.09 -15.84
C LEU A 328 21.57 16.84 -15.42
N THR A 329 21.42 17.86 -14.61
CA THR A 329 22.56 18.49 -13.94
C THR A 329 22.97 17.57 -12.80
N PRO A 330 24.24 17.12 -12.73
CA PRO A 330 24.76 16.42 -11.57
C PRO A 330 24.60 17.32 -10.34
N VAL A 331 24.00 16.81 -9.25
CA VAL A 331 23.91 17.50 -7.97
C VAL A 331 25.18 17.26 -7.16
#